data_cf9f99b158130a36d18429179ecf6207
#
_entry.id   cf9f99b158130a36d18429179ecf6207
#
_cell.length_a   1.000
_cell.length_b   1.000
_cell.length_c   1.000
_cell.angle_alpha   90.00
_cell.angle_beta   90.00
_cell.angle_gamma   90.00
#
_symmetry.space_group_name_H-M   'P 1'
#
loop_
_entity.id
_entity.type
_entity.pdbx_description
1 polymer ?
#
loop_
_entity_poly.entity_id
_entity_poly.type
_entity_poly.pdbx_seq_one_letter_code
_entity_poly.pdbx_strand_id
1 'polypeptide(L)'
;MRKYIIFIMVMIILALVGCGKDAAAGQAQNVNEASYTQISMDEAVTMMEEETDYIILDVRRPDEFADKHIPNAINVPNETIGEEEIPELPDKEQMILVYCRSGNRSKQASEKLAALGYTNVYEFGGINDWPGETVGE
;
A
#
# COMPACT_ATOMS: atom_id res chain seq x y z
N MET A 1 -20.15 48.95 30.59
CA MET A 1 -19.67 47.89 31.50
C MET A 1 -20.27 46.52 31.20
N ARG A 2 -21.53 46.42 30.90
CA ARG A 2 -22.17 45.11 30.55
C ARG A 2 -21.58 44.41 29.31
N LYS A 3 -21.13 45.16 28.33
CA LYS A 3 -20.56 44.64 27.10
C LYS A 3 -19.19 43.99 27.28
N TYR A 4 -18.42 44.45 28.22
CA TYR A 4 -17.08 43.89 28.48
C TYR A 4 -17.10 42.59 29.24
N ILE A 5 -18.12 42.39 30.09
CA ILE A 5 -18.28 41.13 30.85
C ILE A 5 -18.61 39.98 29.92
N ILE A 6 -19.39 40.23 28.88
CA ILE A 6 -19.74 39.21 27.86
C ILE A 6 -18.49 38.84 27.05
N PHE A 7 -17.63 39.80 26.74
CA PHE A 7 -16.40 39.58 26.00
C PHE A 7 -15.38 38.73 26.78
N ILE A 8 -15.29 38.94 28.08
CA ILE A 8 -14.39 38.19 28.97
C ILE A 8 -14.89 36.75 29.11
N MET A 9 -16.21 36.54 29.20
CA MET A 9 -16.80 35.20 29.27
C MET A 9 -16.59 34.41 27.98
N VAL A 10 -16.67 35.05 26.83
CA VAL A 10 -16.42 34.38 25.52
C VAL A 10 -14.94 34.01 25.38
N MET A 11 -14.03 34.84 25.88
CA MET A 11 -12.60 34.52 25.86
C MET A 11 -12.22 33.32 26.72
N ILE A 12 -12.85 33.18 27.88
CA ILE A 12 -12.59 32.07 28.81
C ILE A 12 -13.10 30.73 28.21
N ILE A 13 -14.26 30.80 27.54
CA ILE A 13 -14.80 29.59 26.85
C ILE A 13 -13.92 29.15 25.67
N LEU A 14 -13.35 30.10 24.94
CA LEU A 14 -12.43 29.81 23.85
C LEU A 14 -11.11 29.19 24.35
N ALA A 15 -10.63 29.60 25.51
CA ALA A 15 -9.41 29.03 26.10
C ALA A 15 -9.61 27.57 26.54
N LEU A 16 -10.81 27.22 27.02
CA LEU A 16 -11.13 25.83 27.39
C LEU A 16 -11.31 24.91 26.21
N VAL A 17 -11.78 25.41 25.07
CA VAL A 17 -11.88 24.64 23.83
C VAL A 17 -10.50 24.45 23.19
N GLY A 18 -9.55 25.33 23.46
CA GLY A 18 -8.16 25.20 22.99
C GLY A 18 -7.43 23.98 23.57
N CYS A 19 -7.73 23.62 24.80
CA CYS A 19 -7.12 22.43 25.43
C CYS A 19 -7.61 21.10 24.80
N GLY A 20 -8.77 21.09 24.18
CA GLY A 20 -9.27 19.92 23.45
C GLY A 20 -8.60 19.67 22.09
N LYS A 21 -7.90 20.68 21.57
CA LYS A 21 -7.18 20.55 20.29
C LYS A 21 -5.84 19.85 20.42
N ASP A 22 -5.25 19.86 21.58
CA ASP A 22 -3.98 19.16 21.79
C ASP A 22 -4.15 17.64 21.74
N ALA A 23 -5.31 17.13 22.12
CA ALA A 23 -5.67 15.73 21.95
C ALA A 23 -5.89 15.36 20.47
N ALA A 24 -6.35 16.28 19.63
CA ALA A 24 -6.52 16.06 18.20
C ALA A 24 -5.20 16.10 17.45
N ALA A 25 -4.20 16.83 17.92
CA ALA A 25 -2.86 16.87 17.33
C ALA A 25 -2.13 15.52 17.46
N GLY A 26 -2.41 14.76 18.51
CA GLY A 26 -1.88 13.41 18.68
C GLY A 26 -2.41 12.40 17.66
N GLN A 27 -3.57 12.64 17.08
CA GLN A 27 -4.16 11.77 16.06
C GLN A 27 -3.58 12.04 14.67
N ALA A 28 -3.07 13.22 14.39
CA ALA A 28 -2.44 13.56 13.13
C ALA A 28 -1.11 12.82 12.90
N GLN A 29 -0.52 12.27 13.93
CA GLN A 29 0.74 11.51 13.84
C GLN A 29 0.57 10.11 13.25
N ASN A 30 -0.67 9.60 13.20
CA ASN A 30 -0.95 8.26 12.67
C ASN A 30 -1.25 8.25 11.17
N VAL A 31 -1.17 9.39 10.49
CA VAL A 31 -1.59 9.53 9.08
C VAL A 31 -0.47 9.24 8.11
N ASN A 32 0.76 9.00 8.58
CA ASN A 32 1.95 8.89 7.74
C ASN A 32 2.58 7.49 7.73
N GLU A 33 1.89 6.47 8.18
CA GLU A 33 2.38 5.12 7.94
C GLU A 33 2.09 4.75 6.49
N ALA A 34 3.16 4.63 5.72
CA ALA A 34 3.12 4.05 4.40
C ALA A 34 2.53 2.64 4.50
N SER A 35 1.43 2.39 3.81
CA SER A 35 0.73 1.11 3.88
C SER A 35 0.35 0.60 2.51
N TYR A 36 0.21 -0.70 2.40
CA TYR A 36 -0.38 -1.37 1.25
C TYR A 36 -1.77 -1.90 1.61
N THR A 37 -2.55 -2.28 0.61
CA THR A 37 -3.85 -2.91 0.80
C THR A 37 -3.74 -4.40 0.58
N GLN A 38 -4.21 -5.19 1.53
CA GLN A 38 -4.32 -6.63 1.36
C GLN A 38 -5.70 -6.97 0.80
N ILE A 39 -5.73 -7.72 -0.29
CA ILE A 39 -6.95 -8.15 -0.97
C ILE A 39 -6.97 -9.67 -1.12
N SER A 40 -8.15 -10.22 -1.37
CA SER A 40 -8.31 -11.63 -1.69
C SER A 40 -7.85 -11.95 -3.12
N MET A 41 -7.64 -13.23 -3.41
CA MET A 41 -7.36 -13.69 -4.76
C MET A 41 -8.50 -13.34 -5.73
N ASP A 42 -9.75 -13.49 -5.31
CA ASP A 42 -10.93 -13.18 -6.14
C ASP A 42 -11.03 -11.68 -6.44
N GLU A 43 -10.72 -10.82 -5.47
CA GLU A 43 -10.64 -9.37 -5.68
C GLU A 43 -9.54 -9.01 -6.67
N ALA A 44 -8.38 -9.65 -6.58
CA ALA A 44 -7.29 -9.43 -7.53
C ALA A 44 -7.68 -9.81 -8.95
N VAL A 45 -8.32 -10.96 -9.14
CA VAL A 45 -8.83 -11.39 -10.45
C VAL A 45 -9.83 -10.38 -11.00
N THR A 46 -10.76 -9.93 -10.18
CA THR A 46 -11.74 -8.89 -10.56
C THR A 46 -11.06 -7.59 -10.97
N MET A 47 -10.08 -7.14 -10.21
CA MET A 47 -9.30 -5.94 -10.56
C MET A 47 -8.57 -6.09 -11.90
N MET A 48 -7.99 -7.25 -12.17
CA MET A 48 -7.33 -7.54 -13.45
C MET A 48 -8.29 -7.54 -14.64
N GLU A 49 -9.56 -7.89 -14.42
CA GLU A 49 -10.60 -7.87 -15.45
C GLU A 49 -11.16 -6.46 -15.70
N GLU A 50 -11.28 -5.65 -14.65
CA GLU A 50 -11.90 -4.32 -14.70
C GLU A 50 -10.92 -3.20 -15.02
N GLU A 51 -9.65 -3.33 -14.62
CA GLU A 51 -8.62 -2.32 -14.81
C GLU A 51 -7.77 -2.63 -16.04
N THR A 52 -7.20 -1.57 -16.62
CA THR A 52 -6.33 -1.70 -17.81
C THR A 52 -4.89 -1.26 -17.58
N ASP A 53 -4.65 -0.46 -16.55
CA ASP A 53 -3.34 0.11 -16.24
C ASP A 53 -2.85 -0.37 -14.87
N TYR A 54 -2.37 -1.57 -14.84
CA TYR A 54 -1.80 -2.20 -13.65
C TYR A 54 -0.57 -3.04 -13.98
N ILE A 55 0.26 -3.26 -12.97
CA ILE A 55 1.40 -4.18 -13.03
C ILE A 55 1.12 -5.36 -12.10
N ILE A 56 1.32 -6.58 -12.59
CA ILE A 56 1.37 -7.78 -11.76
C ILE A 56 2.83 -8.02 -11.40
N LEU A 57 3.13 -7.99 -10.11
CA LEU A 57 4.49 -8.08 -9.59
C LEU A 57 4.72 -9.41 -8.87
N ASP A 58 5.53 -10.26 -9.46
CA ASP A 58 6.03 -11.49 -8.86
C ASP A 58 7.31 -11.18 -8.06
N VAL A 59 7.27 -11.37 -6.75
CA VAL A 59 8.40 -11.08 -5.87
C VAL A 59 9.15 -12.34 -5.41
N ARG A 60 8.93 -13.45 -6.13
CA ARG A 60 9.67 -14.69 -5.93
C ARG A 60 11.07 -14.62 -6.56
N ARG A 61 11.86 -15.65 -6.37
CA ARG A 61 13.17 -15.75 -7.02
C ARG A 61 13.02 -15.88 -8.54
N PRO A 62 14.04 -15.48 -9.31
CA PRO A 62 14.01 -15.60 -10.78
C PRO A 62 13.79 -17.02 -11.29
N ASP A 63 14.33 -18.04 -10.61
CA ASP A 63 14.14 -19.44 -10.99
C ASP A 63 12.68 -19.91 -10.82
N GLU A 64 12.02 -19.45 -9.76
CA GLU A 64 10.59 -19.74 -9.55
C GLU A 64 9.72 -19.05 -10.61
N PHE A 65 10.06 -17.81 -10.96
CA PHE A 65 9.38 -17.07 -12.01
C PHE A 65 9.54 -17.72 -13.38
N ALA A 66 10.75 -18.11 -13.75
CA ALA A 66 11.03 -18.79 -15.01
C ALA A 66 10.29 -20.12 -15.14
N ASP A 67 10.19 -20.89 -14.05
CA ASP A 67 9.45 -22.16 -14.04
C ASP A 67 7.97 -21.96 -14.39
N LYS A 68 7.32 -21.05 -13.68
CA LYS A 68 5.94 -20.63 -13.99
C LYS A 68 5.59 -19.32 -13.27
N HIS A 69 4.79 -18.50 -13.91
CA HIS A 69 4.28 -17.24 -13.34
C HIS A 69 2.90 -16.90 -13.90
N ILE A 70 2.24 -15.95 -13.27
CA ILE A 70 0.95 -15.40 -13.75
C ILE A 70 1.22 -14.67 -15.07
N PRO A 71 0.41 -14.88 -16.13
CA PRO A 71 0.61 -14.20 -17.40
C PRO A 71 0.73 -12.68 -17.25
N ASN A 72 1.65 -12.07 -17.98
CA ASN A 72 1.98 -10.64 -17.95
C ASN A 72 2.66 -10.14 -16.67
N ALA A 73 2.94 -11.00 -15.69
CA ALA A 73 3.69 -10.61 -14.50
C ALA A 73 5.14 -10.25 -14.85
N ILE A 74 5.69 -9.29 -14.11
CA ILE A 74 7.12 -9.00 -14.09
C ILE A 74 7.72 -9.50 -12.80
N ASN A 75 9.01 -9.78 -12.81
CA ASN A 75 9.72 -10.32 -11.65
C ASN A 75 10.67 -9.27 -11.05
N VAL A 76 10.41 -8.91 -9.80
CA VAL A 76 11.33 -8.15 -8.95
C VAL A 76 11.42 -8.88 -7.61
N PRO A 77 12.47 -9.67 -7.38
CA PRO A 77 12.58 -10.49 -6.18
C PRO A 77 12.53 -9.66 -4.89
N ASN A 78 11.81 -10.14 -3.89
CA ASN A 78 11.67 -9.46 -2.59
C ASN A 78 13.02 -9.05 -1.98
N GLU A 79 14.04 -9.89 -2.13
CA GLU A 79 15.38 -9.66 -1.59
C GLU A 79 16.10 -8.46 -2.24
N THR A 80 15.68 -8.06 -3.44
CA THR A 80 16.25 -6.91 -4.17
C THR A 80 15.53 -5.61 -3.90
N ILE A 81 14.35 -5.65 -3.28
CA ILE A 81 13.60 -4.45 -2.92
C ILE A 81 14.19 -3.92 -1.61
N GLY A 82 14.82 -2.76 -1.70
CA GLY A 82 15.51 -2.12 -0.58
C GLY A 82 15.16 -0.64 -0.48
N GLU A 83 16.19 0.17 -0.36
CA GLU A 83 16.07 1.63 -0.24
C GLU A 83 16.21 2.36 -1.59
N GLU A 84 16.64 1.66 -2.63
CA GLU A 84 16.92 2.23 -3.94
C GLU A 84 15.68 2.21 -4.84
N GLU A 85 15.69 3.08 -5.84
CA GLU A 85 14.71 3.10 -6.93
C GLU A 85 14.67 1.76 -7.66
N ILE A 86 13.46 1.35 -8.05
CA ILE A 86 13.23 0.13 -8.82
C ILE A 86 12.98 0.54 -10.28
N PRO A 87 13.94 0.27 -11.20
CA PRO A 87 13.81 0.71 -12.60
C PRO A 87 12.55 0.20 -13.30
N GLU A 88 12.11 -1.01 -12.96
CA GLU A 88 10.91 -1.64 -13.52
C GLU A 88 9.61 -0.97 -13.05
N LEU A 89 9.67 -0.18 -11.99
CA LEU A 89 8.53 0.50 -11.36
C LEU A 89 8.79 2.00 -11.23
N PRO A 90 8.86 2.74 -12.34
CA PRO A 90 9.22 4.16 -12.31
C PRO A 90 8.12 5.07 -11.78
N ASP A 91 6.86 4.65 -11.84
CA ASP A 91 5.70 5.42 -11.40
C ASP A 91 5.25 4.99 -10.01
N LYS A 92 5.38 5.90 -9.04
CA LYS A 92 4.99 5.65 -7.64
C LYS A 92 3.48 5.59 -7.43
N GLU A 93 2.68 6.06 -8.37
CA GLU A 93 1.21 6.00 -8.32
C GLU A 93 0.64 4.82 -9.09
N GLN A 94 1.48 4.08 -9.82
CA GLN A 94 1.07 2.89 -10.57
C GLN A 94 0.37 1.88 -9.67
N MET A 95 -0.75 1.34 -10.13
CA MET A 95 -1.40 0.19 -9.49
C MET A 95 -0.49 -1.04 -9.62
N ILE A 96 -0.12 -1.61 -8.50
CA ILE A 96 0.77 -2.78 -8.44
C ILE A 96 0.06 -3.88 -7.66
N LEU A 97 -0.15 -5.01 -8.32
CA LEU A 97 -0.72 -6.23 -7.74
C LEU A 97 0.42 -7.18 -7.43
N VAL A 98 0.68 -7.41 -6.15
CA VAL A 98 1.87 -8.13 -5.66
C VAL A 98 1.51 -9.53 -5.19
N TYR A 99 2.27 -10.51 -5.65
CA TYR A 99 2.14 -11.89 -5.18
C TYR A 99 3.50 -12.58 -5.01
N CYS A 100 3.49 -13.67 -4.26
CA CYS A 100 4.62 -14.59 -4.18
C CYS A 100 4.15 -16.03 -4.32
N ARG A 101 4.71 -16.96 -3.57
CA ARG A 101 4.29 -18.37 -3.58
C ARG A 101 3.06 -18.60 -2.70
N SER A 102 3.11 -18.13 -1.45
CA SER A 102 2.11 -18.37 -0.39
C SER A 102 1.66 -17.13 0.37
N GLY A 103 2.25 -15.95 0.12
CA GLY A 103 1.87 -14.67 0.71
C GLY A 103 2.88 -14.02 1.66
N ASN A 104 3.88 -14.73 2.16
CA ASN A 104 4.84 -14.16 3.13
C ASN A 104 5.79 -13.13 2.50
N ARG A 105 6.43 -13.46 1.41
CA ARG A 105 7.34 -12.56 0.70
C ARG A 105 6.60 -11.38 0.07
N SER A 106 5.39 -11.60 -0.41
CA SER A 106 4.56 -10.54 -1.00
C SER A 106 4.15 -9.49 0.01
N LYS A 107 3.85 -9.86 1.25
CA LYS A 107 3.60 -8.91 2.34
C LYS A 107 4.83 -8.09 2.67
N GLN A 108 5.98 -8.72 2.80
CA GLN A 108 7.26 -8.04 3.04
C GLN A 108 7.59 -7.07 1.90
N ALA A 109 7.45 -7.52 0.66
CA ALA A 109 7.70 -6.69 -0.52
C ALA A 109 6.74 -5.50 -0.58
N SER A 110 5.46 -5.71 -0.27
CA SER A 110 4.45 -4.65 -0.27
C SER A 110 4.73 -3.60 0.81
N GLU A 111 5.18 -3.99 1.99
CA GLU A 111 5.64 -3.06 3.03
C GLU A 111 6.83 -2.22 2.55
N LYS A 112 7.82 -2.85 1.91
CA LYS A 112 8.98 -2.17 1.35
C LYS A 112 8.61 -1.18 0.24
N LEU A 113 7.70 -1.59 -0.67
CA LEU A 113 7.20 -0.70 -1.72
C LEU A 113 6.48 0.51 -1.13
N ALA A 114 5.61 0.31 -0.16
CA ALA A 114 4.94 1.40 0.53
C ALA A 114 5.93 2.36 1.19
N ALA A 115 6.97 1.83 1.85
CA ALA A 115 8.04 2.63 2.45
C ALA A 115 8.85 3.42 1.41
N LEU A 116 8.98 2.92 0.18
CA LEU A 116 9.62 3.62 -0.95
C LEU A 116 8.72 4.70 -1.57
N GLY A 117 7.48 4.84 -1.12
CA GLY A 117 6.56 5.87 -1.62
C GLY A 117 5.57 5.40 -2.68
N TYR A 118 5.50 4.09 -2.97
CA TYR A 118 4.45 3.56 -3.83
C TYR A 118 3.11 3.62 -3.11
N THR A 119 2.13 4.28 -3.71
CA THR A 119 0.86 4.65 -3.06
C THR A 119 -0.32 3.75 -3.43
N ASN A 120 -0.14 2.84 -4.38
CA ASN A 120 -1.23 2.07 -4.96
C ASN A 120 -0.87 0.58 -5.05
N VAL A 121 -0.50 0.00 -3.91
CA VAL A 121 0.02 -1.37 -3.77
C VAL A 121 -1.04 -2.28 -3.18
N TYR A 122 -1.33 -3.37 -3.86
CA TYR A 122 -2.29 -4.41 -3.47
C TYR A 122 -1.58 -5.76 -3.39
N GLU A 123 -1.61 -6.39 -2.24
CA GLU A 123 -1.05 -7.71 -2.00
C GLU A 123 -2.17 -8.75 -2.02
N PHE A 124 -2.02 -9.82 -2.84
CA PHE A 124 -3.11 -10.78 -3.02
C PHE A 124 -2.73 -12.24 -2.76
N GLY A 125 -1.66 -12.48 -2.04
CA GLY A 125 -1.28 -13.84 -1.61
C GLY A 125 -0.26 -14.52 -2.50
N GLY A 126 -0.58 -15.69 -3.00
CA GLY A 126 0.40 -16.49 -3.71
C GLY A 126 -0.14 -17.28 -4.89
N ILE A 127 0.78 -17.64 -5.78
CA ILE A 127 0.49 -18.44 -6.99
C ILE A 127 -0.11 -19.81 -6.66
N ASN A 128 0.10 -20.31 -5.43
CA ASN A 128 -0.50 -21.56 -4.99
C ASN A 128 -2.03 -21.55 -5.06
N ASP A 129 -2.64 -20.39 -4.87
CA ASP A 129 -4.09 -20.20 -4.87
C ASP A 129 -4.60 -19.58 -6.19
N TRP A 130 -3.72 -19.34 -7.15
CA TRP A 130 -4.09 -18.74 -8.43
C TRP A 130 -4.98 -19.68 -9.26
N PRO A 131 -6.22 -19.23 -9.63
CA PRO A 131 -7.17 -20.09 -10.33
C PRO A 131 -6.97 -20.14 -11.85
N GLY A 132 -6.17 -19.24 -12.40
CA GLY A 132 -5.97 -19.10 -13.83
C GLY A 132 -4.81 -19.91 -14.38
N GLU A 133 -4.53 -19.69 -15.65
CA GLU A 133 -3.38 -20.30 -16.33
C GLU A 133 -2.07 -19.67 -15.84
N THR A 134 -0.98 -20.42 -15.97
CA THR A 134 0.38 -19.93 -15.76
C THR A 134 1.20 -20.11 -17.02
N VAL A 135 2.21 -19.29 -17.19
CA VAL A 135 3.18 -19.39 -18.27
C VAL A 135 4.57 -19.59 -17.69
N GLY A 136 5.49 -20.12 -18.47
CA GLY A 136 6.89 -20.32 -18.11
C GLY A 136 7.79 -20.10 -19.30
N GLU A 137 9.12 -20.05 -19.06
CA GLU A 137 10.15 -19.95 -20.09
C GLU A 137 10.67 -21.34 -20.53
#